data_8fdf01943e3f5cdf7b0672d73ab24b29
#
_entry.id   8fdf01943e3f5cdf7b0672d73ab24b29
#
_cell.length_a   1.000
_cell.length_b   1.000
_cell.length_c   1.000
_cell.angle_alpha   90.00
_cell.angle_beta   90.00
_cell.angle_gamma   90.00
#
_symmetry.space_group_name_H-M   'P 1'
#
loop_
_entity.id
_entity.type
_entity.pdbx_description
1 polymer ?
#
loop_
_entity_poly.entity_id
_entity_poly.type
_entity_poly.pdbx_seq_one_letter_code
_entity_poly.pdbx_strand_id
1 'polypeptide(L)'
;MSAINPKSAKPAGRPGRTVAILAIALVAFSALAILQSATSFKLGLDLRGGTSVTLQPRATAGGKITSSAIDQAVSIIRQRVNSLGVAESEVSAQGTGINRQIVISVPGATGRHIVDLVGQTAELRFRQVLVTGAAAATSASTDTKTASALPAGVTPALNAQYAALDCSNVKNRQGGGGDNPNAALVTCNRDGTAKYILAPAEVLGSDVSKATAAIDQQGGSGWYVLLNFTGNGTSKFGAMTTRVTKLASPQNQAAIVLDGLVISAPRINEAIVSGSAQITGNFTQTAATDLSNVLKYGALPLAFDRGEVQQISPTLGADQLRAGLLAGAIGLILVILYSLLYYKGLGLVSVGSLAVAGAITVLSFLLLGKWIGFTLTLAGIAGAIVSIGITADSFIVYFERLRDEVREGRSLRTAVETGWARARRTILVADFVSLIASILLYFFAVGSVRGFAFTLGLTTVVDLVVVFFFTKPLVSVLSRVNFYANGSRWSGFSQKSLGVAPSKIADSFNGKEA
;
A
#
# COMPACT_ATOMS: atom_id res chain seq x y z
N MET A 1 -18.38 -62.39 -7.32
CA MET A 1 -17.85 -61.56 -8.41
C MET A 1 -19.01 -60.74 -8.93
N SER A 2 -19.15 -59.51 -8.45
CA SER A 2 -20.25 -58.61 -8.84
C SER A 2 -19.77 -57.73 -9.99
N ALA A 3 -20.40 -57.85 -11.12
CA ALA A 3 -20.10 -57.05 -12.32
C ALA A 3 -20.42 -55.57 -12.07
N ILE A 4 -19.41 -54.75 -12.08
CA ILE A 4 -19.54 -53.28 -12.01
C ILE A 4 -20.05 -52.80 -13.37
N ASN A 5 -21.32 -52.45 -13.41
CA ASN A 5 -22.01 -51.88 -14.57
C ASN A 5 -21.35 -50.52 -14.95
N PRO A 6 -20.81 -50.32 -16.15
CA PRO A 6 -20.24 -49.06 -16.56
C PRO A 6 -21.36 -48.02 -16.72
N LYS A 7 -21.52 -47.14 -15.72
CA LYS A 7 -22.42 -45.99 -15.84
C LYS A 7 -22.05 -45.21 -17.10
N SER A 8 -23.03 -45.14 -18.02
CA SER A 8 -22.98 -44.37 -19.27
C SER A 8 -22.37 -42.99 -19.06
N ALA A 9 -21.27 -42.71 -19.73
CA ALA A 9 -20.62 -41.40 -19.71
C ALA A 9 -21.65 -40.34 -20.17
N LYS A 10 -21.87 -39.33 -19.35
CA LYS A 10 -22.69 -38.17 -19.72
C LYS A 10 -22.18 -37.60 -21.04
N PRO A 11 -23.09 -37.14 -21.95
CA PRO A 11 -22.70 -36.66 -23.27
C PRO A 11 -21.64 -35.56 -23.11
N ALA A 12 -20.51 -35.74 -23.79
CA ALA A 12 -19.41 -34.78 -23.80
C ALA A 12 -19.95 -33.40 -24.21
N GLY A 13 -19.84 -32.41 -23.33
CA GLY A 13 -20.21 -31.03 -23.63
C GLY A 13 -19.56 -30.60 -24.96
N ARG A 14 -20.14 -29.65 -25.66
CA ARG A 14 -19.60 -29.15 -26.93
C ARG A 14 -18.31 -28.34 -26.68
N PRO A 15 -17.10 -28.94 -26.76
CA PRO A 15 -15.84 -28.29 -26.31
C PRO A 15 -15.54 -27.02 -27.11
N GLY A 16 -15.93 -26.93 -28.37
CA GLY A 16 -15.79 -25.72 -29.16
C GLY A 16 -16.59 -24.51 -28.62
N ARG A 17 -17.74 -24.79 -27.96
CA ARG A 17 -18.55 -23.70 -27.35
C ARG A 17 -17.84 -23.11 -26.12
N THR A 18 -17.15 -23.92 -25.33
CA THR A 18 -16.41 -23.40 -24.15
C THR A 18 -15.23 -22.52 -24.55
N VAL A 19 -14.47 -22.91 -25.59
CA VAL A 19 -13.41 -22.07 -26.16
C VAL A 19 -13.97 -20.77 -26.73
N ALA A 20 -15.10 -20.86 -27.48
CA ALA A 20 -15.76 -19.65 -28.02
C ALA A 20 -16.28 -18.72 -26.92
N ILE A 21 -16.87 -19.23 -25.85
CA ILE A 21 -17.30 -18.44 -24.69
C ILE A 21 -16.09 -17.72 -24.02
N LEU A 22 -14.99 -18.44 -23.84
CA LEU A 22 -13.78 -17.84 -23.27
C LEU A 22 -13.20 -16.73 -24.18
N ALA A 23 -13.19 -16.98 -25.51
CA ALA A 23 -12.75 -15.96 -26.48
C ALA A 23 -13.65 -14.71 -26.43
N ILE A 24 -14.96 -14.88 -26.37
CA ILE A 24 -15.92 -13.77 -26.22
C ILE A 24 -15.70 -13.06 -24.89
N ALA A 25 -15.50 -13.80 -23.80
CA ALA A 25 -15.21 -13.21 -22.49
C ALA A 25 -13.88 -12.40 -22.51
N LEU A 26 -12.85 -12.91 -23.19
CA LEU A 26 -11.58 -12.19 -23.32
C LEU A 26 -11.74 -10.88 -24.12
N VAL A 27 -12.50 -10.92 -25.22
CA VAL A 27 -12.82 -9.72 -26.01
C VAL A 27 -13.64 -8.73 -25.17
N ALA A 28 -14.64 -9.19 -24.42
CA ALA A 28 -15.43 -8.33 -23.54
C ALA A 28 -14.56 -7.72 -22.43
N PHE A 29 -13.65 -8.49 -21.85
CA PHE A 29 -12.71 -8.04 -20.82
C PHE A 29 -11.71 -7.00 -21.36
N SER A 30 -11.25 -7.19 -22.60
CA SER A 30 -10.40 -6.21 -23.32
C SER A 30 -11.19 -4.93 -23.64
N ALA A 31 -12.42 -5.05 -24.12
CA ALA A 31 -13.29 -3.90 -24.39
C ALA A 31 -13.57 -3.10 -23.09
N LEU A 32 -13.80 -3.79 -21.98
CA LEU A 32 -14.01 -3.17 -20.67
C LEU A 32 -12.76 -2.37 -20.23
N ALA A 33 -11.55 -2.93 -20.43
CA ALA A 33 -10.29 -2.22 -20.11
C ALA A 33 -10.15 -0.94 -20.95
N ILE A 34 -10.49 -1.00 -22.25
CA ILE A 34 -10.42 0.17 -23.14
C ILE A 34 -11.48 1.21 -22.76
N LEU A 35 -12.73 0.80 -22.54
CA LEU A 35 -13.83 1.70 -22.16
C LEU A 35 -13.55 2.44 -20.84
N GLN A 36 -12.87 1.79 -19.91
CA GLN A 36 -12.49 2.39 -18.63
C GLN A 36 -11.16 3.15 -18.70
N SER A 37 -10.55 3.29 -19.88
CA SER A 37 -9.22 3.92 -20.05
C SER A 37 -8.14 3.29 -19.16
N ALA A 38 -8.25 1.99 -18.89
CA ALA A 38 -7.26 1.22 -18.14
C ALA A 38 -6.15 0.74 -19.10
N THR A 39 -5.37 1.69 -19.67
CA THR A 39 -4.37 1.43 -20.72
C THR A 39 -2.94 1.39 -20.23
N SER A 40 -2.69 1.78 -18.97
CA SER A 40 -1.35 1.80 -18.37
C SER A 40 -1.34 1.10 -17.02
N PHE A 41 -0.22 0.40 -16.76
CA PHE A 41 0.00 -0.19 -15.43
C PHE A 41 0.32 0.88 -14.41
N LYS A 42 -0.26 0.79 -13.24
CA LYS A 42 0.24 1.53 -12.08
C LYS A 42 1.46 0.79 -11.54
N LEU A 43 2.62 1.40 -11.65
CA LEU A 43 3.88 0.83 -11.16
C LEU A 43 4.09 1.20 -9.70
N GLY A 44 4.60 0.27 -8.91
CA GLY A 44 5.00 0.50 -7.53
C GLY A 44 6.21 1.42 -7.42
N LEU A 45 6.48 1.88 -6.21
CA LEU A 45 7.59 2.79 -5.92
C LEU A 45 8.95 2.19 -6.24
N ASP A 46 9.10 0.88 -6.06
CA ASP A 46 10.28 0.09 -6.40
C ASP A 46 10.65 0.13 -7.89
N LEU A 47 9.67 0.42 -8.76
CA LEU A 47 9.85 0.51 -10.21
C LEU A 47 9.88 1.95 -10.74
N ARG A 48 9.21 2.90 -10.06
CA ARG A 48 9.18 4.31 -10.45
C ARG A 48 10.25 5.15 -9.75
N GLY A 49 10.75 4.66 -8.63
CA GLY A 49 11.56 5.44 -7.70
C GLY A 49 10.74 6.40 -6.85
N GLY A 50 11.27 6.77 -5.70
CA GLY A 50 10.64 7.67 -4.74
C GLY A 50 11.02 7.34 -3.30
N THR A 51 10.22 7.83 -2.35
CA THR A 51 10.43 7.61 -0.92
C THR A 51 9.23 6.89 -0.31
N SER A 52 9.47 5.79 0.40
CA SER A 52 8.48 5.10 1.22
C SER A 52 8.82 5.24 2.69
N VAL A 53 7.82 5.51 3.51
CA VAL A 53 7.96 5.57 4.96
C VAL A 53 6.89 4.75 5.63
N THR A 54 7.32 3.99 6.63
CA THR A 54 6.44 3.24 7.51
C THR A 54 6.26 4.02 8.81
N LEU A 55 5.03 4.33 9.18
CA LEU A 55 4.65 4.97 10.44
C LEU A 55 4.05 3.94 11.38
N GLN A 56 4.62 3.81 12.57
CA GLN A 56 4.13 2.91 13.61
C GLN A 56 3.25 3.72 14.58
N PRO A 57 1.98 3.32 14.81
CA PRO A 57 1.12 4.03 15.72
C PRO A 57 1.60 3.88 17.16
N ARG A 58 1.62 5.00 17.88
CA ARG A 58 1.92 5.08 19.31
C ARG A 58 0.74 5.70 20.03
N ALA A 59 0.37 5.12 21.17
CA ALA A 59 -0.66 5.69 22.02
C ALA A 59 -0.19 7.06 22.56
N THR A 60 -1.02 8.09 22.39
CA THR A 60 -0.86 9.36 23.08
C THR A 60 -1.35 9.24 24.53
N ALA A 61 -0.94 10.17 25.42
CA ALA A 61 -1.37 10.16 26.80
C ALA A 61 -2.90 10.18 26.92
N GLY A 62 -3.49 9.05 27.33
CA GLY A 62 -4.94 8.85 27.47
C GLY A 62 -5.66 8.28 26.25
N GLY A 63 -5.00 8.07 25.10
CA GLY A 63 -5.57 7.47 23.89
C GLY A 63 -5.31 5.97 23.79
N LYS A 64 -6.26 5.23 23.19
CA LYS A 64 -6.08 3.81 22.83
C LYS A 64 -5.88 3.69 21.34
N ILE A 65 -4.96 2.83 20.91
CA ILE A 65 -4.79 2.49 19.50
C ILE A 65 -6.01 1.65 19.08
N THR A 66 -6.84 2.18 18.19
CA THR A 66 -8.00 1.49 17.61
C THR A 66 -7.88 1.43 16.10
N SER A 67 -8.50 0.44 15.47
CA SER A 67 -8.54 0.37 14.00
C SER A 67 -9.17 1.62 13.39
N SER A 68 -10.24 2.16 13.99
CA SER A 68 -10.89 3.38 13.50
C SER A 68 -9.98 4.61 13.59
N ALA A 69 -9.17 4.75 14.64
CA ALA A 69 -8.19 5.84 14.74
C ALA A 69 -7.10 5.72 13.68
N ILE A 70 -6.65 4.51 13.35
CA ILE A 70 -5.69 4.28 12.26
C ILE A 70 -6.33 4.63 10.91
N ASP A 71 -7.56 4.22 10.65
CA ASP A 71 -8.26 4.52 9.39
C ASP A 71 -8.51 6.03 9.22
N GLN A 72 -8.85 6.73 10.30
CA GLN A 72 -8.93 8.19 10.32
C GLN A 72 -7.58 8.84 10.06
N ALA A 73 -6.50 8.36 10.67
CA ALA A 73 -5.15 8.85 10.43
C ALA A 73 -4.75 8.66 8.95
N VAL A 74 -5.03 7.49 8.34
CA VAL A 74 -4.80 7.24 6.90
C VAL A 74 -5.53 8.27 6.04
N SER A 75 -6.79 8.59 6.39
CA SER A 75 -7.58 9.58 5.65
C SER A 75 -6.96 10.98 5.73
N ILE A 76 -6.58 11.42 6.93
CA ILE A 76 -5.95 12.73 7.15
C ILE A 76 -4.60 12.81 6.45
N ILE A 77 -3.75 11.79 6.58
CA ILE A 77 -2.44 11.71 5.93
C ILE A 77 -2.60 11.77 4.42
N ARG A 78 -3.54 11.03 3.85
CA ARG A 78 -3.83 11.07 2.40
C ARG A 78 -4.26 12.47 1.94
N GLN A 79 -5.11 13.16 2.70
CA GLN A 79 -5.51 14.52 2.38
C GLN A 79 -4.33 15.50 2.44
N ARG A 80 -3.46 15.38 3.45
CA ARG A 80 -2.24 16.20 3.57
C ARG A 80 -1.30 15.98 2.38
N VAL A 81 -1.02 14.72 2.02
CA VAL A 81 -0.15 14.36 0.88
C VAL A 81 -0.72 14.89 -0.43
N ASN A 82 -2.01 14.72 -0.65
CA ASN A 82 -2.67 15.22 -1.87
C ASN A 82 -2.62 16.76 -1.97
N SER A 83 -2.73 17.47 -0.83
CA SER A 83 -2.66 18.95 -0.81
C SER A 83 -1.27 19.50 -1.12
N LEU A 84 -0.23 18.69 -0.96
CA LEU A 84 1.15 19.04 -1.32
C LEU A 84 1.45 18.84 -2.82
N GLY A 85 0.42 18.52 -3.62
CA GLY A 85 0.54 18.42 -5.08
C GLY A 85 1.08 17.09 -5.59
N VAL A 86 1.20 16.07 -4.73
CA VAL A 86 1.70 14.74 -5.12
C VAL A 86 0.54 13.77 -5.32
N ALA A 87 -0.17 13.96 -6.43
CA ALA A 87 -1.41 13.24 -6.74
C ALA A 87 -1.25 11.70 -6.91
N GLU A 88 -0.04 11.19 -7.09
CA GLU A 88 0.23 9.75 -7.28
C GLU A 88 0.74 9.05 -6.01
N SER A 89 0.67 9.72 -4.86
CA SER A 89 1.09 9.13 -3.58
C SER A 89 0.10 8.09 -3.09
N GLU A 90 0.62 7.00 -2.56
CA GLU A 90 -0.18 5.94 -1.94
C GLU A 90 -0.04 5.99 -0.42
N VAL A 91 -1.18 6.04 0.27
CA VAL A 91 -1.25 5.95 1.74
C VAL A 91 -2.14 4.78 2.09
N SER A 92 -1.57 3.77 2.73
CA SER A 92 -2.28 2.53 3.08
C SER A 92 -1.92 2.06 4.48
N ALA A 93 -2.90 1.45 5.18
CA ALA A 93 -2.62 0.74 6.42
C ALA A 93 -2.29 -0.74 6.12
N GLN A 94 -1.19 -1.24 6.66
CA GLN A 94 -0.72 -2.61 6.49
C GLN A 94 -0.65 -3.33 7.84
N GLY A 95 -0.93 -4.63 7.85
CA GLY A 95 -1.01 -5.44 9.07
C GLY A 95 -2.44 -5.65 9.56
N THR A 96 -2.61 -6.25 10.74
CA THR A 96 -3.89 -6.63 11.33
C THR A 96 -4.07 -6.08 12.74
N GLY A 97 -5.29 -5.74 13.12
CA GLY A 97 -5.65 -5.29 14.47
C GLY A 97 -4.96 -3.97 14.87
N ILE A 98 -4.43 -3.94 16.09
CA ILE A 98 -3.77 -2.77 16.68
C ILE A 98 -2.33 -2.58 16.22
N ASN A 99 -1.72 -3.61 15.61
CA ASN A 99 -0.35 -3.56 15.07
C ASN A 99 -0.30 -3.09 13.61
N ARG A 100 -1.38 -2.50 13.11
CA ARG A 100 -1.40 -1.92 11.76
C ARG A 100 -0.44 -0.73 11.69
N GLN A 101 0.37 -0.72 10.65
CA GLN A 101 1.30 0.37 10.32
C GLN A 101 0.74 1.15 9.14
N ILE A 102 1.06 2.44 9.07
CA ILE A 102 0.72 3.26 7.90
C ILE A 102 1.95 3.35 7.00
N VAL A 103 1.81 2.91 5.77
CA VAL A 103 2.85 3.04 4.75
C VAL A 103 2.46 4.18 3.82
N ILE A 104 3.38 5.13 3.67
CA ILE A 104 3.25 6.28 2.78
C ILE A 104 4.31 6.11 1.70
N SER A 105 3.87 6.05 0.45
CA SER A 105 4.72 5.93 -0.72
C SER A 105 4.55 7.16 -1.60
N VAL A 106 5.64 7.91 -1.75
CA VAL A 106 5.67 9.18 -2.51
C VAL A 106 6.62 9.02 -3.69
N PRO A 107 6.13 9.04 -4.93
CA PRO A 107 7.00 8.99 -6.10
C PRO A 107 7.81 10.27 -6.27
N GLY A 108 9.02 10.15 -6.82
CA GLY A 108 9.89 11.27 -7.16
C GLY A 108 10.88 11.70 -6.06
N ALA A 109 11.69 12.70 -6.37
CA ALA A 109 12.82 13.13 -5.53
C ALA A 109 12.41 13.95 -4.29
N THR A 110 11.21 14.53 -4.26
CA THR A 110 10.70 15.40 -3.19
C THR A 110 10.13 14.64 -1.99
N GLY A 111 10.17 13.31 -2.03
CA GLY A 111 9.51 12.45 -1.04
C GLY A 111 9.94 12.67 0.41
N ARG A 112 11.19 13.02 0.69
CA ARG A 112 11.68 13.26 2.07
C ARG A 112 10.94 14.40 2.76
N HIS A 113 10.84 15.54 2.10
CA HIS A 113 10.19 16.72 2.69
C HIS A 113 8.71 16.45 2.99
N ILE A 114 8.03 15.75 2.09
CA ILE A 114 6.63 15.36 2.26
C ILE A 114 6.45 14.40 3.43
N VAL A 115 7.33 13.42 3.54
CA VAL A 115 7.32 12.46 4.66
C VAL A 115 7.52 13.14 6.00
N ASP A 116 8.42 14.13 6.06
CA ASP A 116 8.69 14.90 7.27
C ASP A 116 7.48 15.71 7.73
N LEU A 117 6.74 16.28 6.79
CA LEU A 117 5.53 17.06 7.06
C LEU A 117 4.32 16.19 7.45
N VAL A 118 4.16 15.06 6.78
CA VAL A 118 2.96 14.22 6.92
C VAL A 118 2.97 13.41 8.20
N GLY A 119 4.16 13.04 8.71
CA GLY A 119 4.31 12.30 9.97
C GLY A 119 4.13 13.15 11.24
N GLN A 120 3.99 14.48 11.11
CA GLN A 120 3.74 15.34 12.26
C GLN A 120 2.29 15.16 12.76
N THR A 121 2.12 15.00 14.06
CA THR A 121 0.81 14.86 14.69
C THR A 121 -0.04 16.11 14.49
N ALA A 122 0.60 17.28 14.40
CA ALA A 122 -0.02 18.59 14.23
C ALA A 122 -1.04 18.94 15.33
N GLU A 123 -0.75 18.54 16.55
CA GLU A 123 -1.52 18.91 17.71
C GLU A 123 -1.33 20.41 18.01
N LEU A 124 -2.27 21.22 17.55
CA LEU A 124 -2.27 22.66 17.80
C LEU A 124 -2.97 22.96 19.13
N ARG A 125 -2.33 23.77 19.99
CA ARG A 125 -2.89 24.20 21.27
C ARG A 125 -2.51 25.64 21.54
N PHE A 126 -3.42 26.39 22.16
CA PHE A 126 -3.17 27.72 22.64
C PHE A 126 -3.13 27.69 24.18
N ARG A 127 -2.02 28.18 24.72
CA ARG A 127 -1.73 28.15 26.14
C ARG A 127 -1.26 29.53 26.63
N GLN A 128 -1.65 29.94 27.83
CA GLN A 128 -1.08 31.11 28.44
C GLN A 128 0.40 30.86 28.84
N VAL A 129 1.28 31.81 28.61
CA VAL A 129 2.66 31.76 29.12
C VAL A 129 2.66 32.10 30.61
N LEU A 130 3.24 31.24 31.43
CA LEU A 130 3.46 31.50 32.86
C LEU A 130 4.87 32.02 33.12
N VAL A 131 5.87 31.39 32.50
CA VAL A 131 7.29 31.77 32.62
C VAL A 131 7.96 31.62 31.24
N THR A 132 8.89 32.50 30.93
CA THR A 132 9.78 32.39 29.77
C THR A 132 11.22 32.74 30.17
N GLY A 133 12.20 32.16 29.48
CA GLY A 133 13.61 32.44 29.69
C GLY A 133 14.52 31.89 28.61
N ALA A 134 15.80 32.10 28.75
CA ALA A 134 16.84 31.67 27.82
C ALA A 134 16.86 30.13 27.67
N ALA A 135 17.31 29.66 26.50
CA ALA A 135 17.32 28.24 26.12
C ALA A 135 18.17 27.33 27.00
N ALA A 136 19.26 27.83 27.55
CA ALA A 136 20.22 27.06 28.35
C ALA A 136 19.62 26.56 29.67
N ALA A 137 20.05 25.38 30.10
CA ALA A 137 19.78 24.95 31.47
C ALA A 137 20.33 25.96 32.48
N THR A 138 19.50 26.30 33.45
CA THR A 138 19.93 27.17 34.54
C THR A 138 20.21 26.30 35.77
N SER A 139 21.40 26.46 36.38
CA SER A 139 21.65 25.83 37.68
C SER A 139 20.60 26.34 38.67
N ALA A 140 19.88 25.42 39.33
CA ALA A 140 19.00 25.80 40.42
C ALA A 140 19.86 26.47 41.48
N SER A 141 19.78 27.82 41.63
CA SER A 141 20.42 28.53 42.72
C SER A 141 19.83 28.05 44.03
N THR A 142 20.64 27.40 44.85
CA THR A 142 20.30 27.00 46.21
C THR A 142 20.30 28.18 47.18
N ASP A 143 20.33 29.41 46.65
CA ASP A 143 20.24 30.60 47.49
C ASP A 143 18.82 30.81 48.02
N THR A 144 18.62 30.30 49.22
CA THR A 144 17.38 30.33 50.01
C THR A 144 16.97 31.74 50.47
N LYS A 145 17.64 32.83 50.03
CA LYS A 145 17.37 34.19 50.50
C LYS A 145 16.55 35.10 49.60
N THR A 146 16.21 34.68 48.40
CA THR A 146 15.25 35.40 47.54
C THR A 146 14.29 34.43 46.88
N ALA A 147 13.45 33.79 47.69
CA ALA A 147 12.29 33.08 47.19
C ALA A 147 11.30 34.14 46.65
N SER A 148 11.56 34.65 45.44
CA SER A 148 10.49 35.31 44.66
C SER A 148 9.34 34.32 44.54
N ALA A 149 8.15 34.70 45.03
CA ALA A 149 6.96 33.86 44.97
C ALA A 149 6.81 33.37 43.53
N LEU A 150 6.75 32.04 43.37
CA LEU A 150 6.52 31.44 42.06
C LEU A 150 5.23 32.00 41.45
N PRO A 151 5.21 32.32 40.17
CA PRO A 151 4.00 32.79 39.52
C PRO A 151 2.83 31.84 39.76
N ALA A 152 1.62 32.37 39.84
CA ALA A 152 0.43 31.57 40.03
C ALA A 152 0.35 30.46 38.96
N GLY A 153 0.12 29.19 39.39
CA GLY A 153 0.08 28.03 38.51
C GLY A 153 1.44 27.34 38.29
N VAL A 154 2.55 27.85 38.82
CA VAL A 154 3.87 27.19 38.73
C VAL A 154 4.15 26.44 40.03
N THR A 155 4.21 25.12 39.95
CA THR A 155 4.61 24.27 41.08
C THR A 155 6.14 24.17 41.21
N PRO A 156 6.71 23.86 42.39
CA PRO A 156 8.14 23.62 42.54
C PRO A 156 8.70 22.55 41.58
N ALA A 157 7.90 21.51 41.31
CA ALA A 157 8.24 20.43 40.36
C ALA A 157 8.36 20.95 38.92
N LEU A 158 7.41 21.77 38.46
CA LEU A 158 7.46 22.40 37.13
C LEU A 158 8.66 23.35 37.01
N ASN A 159 8.98 24.11 38.07
CA ASN A 159 10.13 24.99 38.08
C ASN A 159 11.46 24.23 38.02
N ALA A 160 11.56 23.08 38.71
CA ALA A 160 12.72 22.20 38.62
C ALA A 160 12.90 21.61 37.21
N GLN A 161 11.81 21.14 36.57
CA GLN A 161 11.84 20.69 35.19
C GLN A 161 12.25 21.79 34.22
N TYR A 162 11.75 23.01 34.43
CA TYR A 162 12.11 24.18 33.61
C TYR A 162 13.59 24.55 33.78
N ALA A 163 14.13 24.53 34.98
CA ALA A 163 15.53 24.79 35.22
C ALA A 163 16.45 23.77 34.53
N ALA A 164 16.10 22.50 34.62
CA ALA A 164 16.84 21.39 34.00
C ALA A 164 16.74 21.33 32.47
N LEU A 165 15.69 21.94 31.87
CA LEU A 165 15.46 21.87 30.42
C LEU A 165 16.52 22.72 29.69
N ASP A 166 17.23 22.06 28.77
CA ASP A 166 18.17 22.69 27.83
C ASP A 166 17.60 22.63 26.41
N CYS A 167 17.16 23.78 25.90
CA CYS A 167 16.58 23.92 24.57
C CYS A 167 17.62 24.06 23.45
N SER A 168 18.92 24.24 23.78
CA SER A 168 19.97 24.18 22.77
C SER A 168 20.19 22.76 22.24
N ASN A 169 19.85 21.74 23.05
CA ASN A 169 19.92 20.34 22.66
C ASN A 169 18.78 19.98 21.69
N VAL A 170 19.13 19.54 20.48
CA VAL A 170 18.17 19.16 19.42
C VAL A 170 17.20 18.05 19.85
N LYS A 171 17.63 17.13 20.73
CA LYS A 171 16.78 16.06 21.25
C LYS A 171 15.55 16.59 22.01
N ASN A 172 15.70 17.69 22.73
CA ASN A 172 14.61 18.31 23.49
C ASN A 172 13.66 19.14 22.62
N ARG A 173 13.96 19.25 21.32
CA ARG A 173 13.16 19.96 20.31
C ARG A 173 12.57 19.05 19.23
N GLN A 174 12.58 17.75 19.43
CA GLN A 174 12.04 16.81 18.42
C GLN A 174 10.51 16.81 18.34
N GLY A 175 9.82 17.35 19.34
CA GLY A 175 8.35 17.33 19.40
C GLY A 175 7.80 15.92 19.60
N GLY A 176 6.47 15.78 19.58
CA GLY A 176 5.81 14.46 19.63
C GLY A 176 5.79 13.76 21.00
N GLY A 177 6.36 14.35 22.03
CA GLY A 177 6.18 13.91 23.42
C GLY A 177 4.79 14.31 23.91
N GLY A 178 3.97 13.34 24.35
CA GLY A 178 2.57 13.50 24.74
C GLY A 178 2.25 14.76 25.53
N ASP A 179 1.86 15.81 24.82
CA ASP A 179 1.38 17.05 25.43
C ASP A 179 -0.03 16.80 26.00
N ASN A 180 -0.14 16.80 27.33
CA ASN A 180 -1.45 16.68 27.99
C ASN A 180 -2.16 18.04 27.98
N PRO A 181 -3.33 18.20 27.31
CA PRO A 181 -4.04 19.48 27.26
C PRO A 181 -4.45 20.00 28.63
N ASN A 182 -4.73 19.14 29.58
CA ASN A 182 -5.23 19.47 30.91
C ASN A 182 -4.14 19.75 31.94
N ALA A 183 -2.85 19.63 31.55
CA ALA A 183 -1.71 19.86 32.44
C ALA A 183 -0.86 21.03 31.95
N ALA A 184 -0.13 21.65 32.88
CA ALA A 184 0.91 22.62 32.53
C ALA A 184 2.04 21.93 31.74
N LEU A 185 2.65 22.66 30.82
CA LEU A 185 3.69 22.15 29.93
C LEU A 185 5.00 22.94 30.11
N VAL A 186 6.10 22.22 30.30
CA VAL A 186 7.45 22.79 30.25
C VAL A 186 8.05 22.40 28.90
N THR A 187 8.42 23.41 28.08
CA THR A 187 8.84 23.13 26.70
C THR A 187 9.77 24.22 26.14
N CYS A 188 10.33 23.91 24.97
CA CYS A 188 11.17 24.79 24.16
C CYS A 188 10.36 25.45 23.05
N ASN A 189 10.88 26.59 22.54
CA ASN A 189 10.46 27.00 21.21
C ASN A 189 11.14 26.15 20.12
N ARG A 190 10.57 26.15 18.93
CA ARG A 190 11.06 25.38 17.80
C ARG A 190 12.48 25.74 17.40
N ASP A 191 12.84 27.01 17.50
CA ASP A 191 14.17 27.54 17.12
C ASP A 191 15.25 27.26 18.16
N GLY A 192 14.88 26.81 19.38
CA GLY A 192 15.80 26.51 20.45
C GLY A 192 16.41 27.74 21.11
N THR A 193 15.75 28.90 21.01
CA THR A 193 16.25 30.18 21.59
C THR A 193 15.65 30.49 22.95
N ALA A 194 14.50 29.88 23.29
CA ALA A 194 13.78 30.14 24.54
C ALA A 194 13.13 28.87 25.10
N LYS A 195 12.88 28.87 26.41
CA LYS A 195 12.10 27.86 27.13
C LYS A 195 10.94 28.49 27.88
N TYR A 196 9.89 27.69 28.08
CA TYR A 196 8.60 28.15 28.61
C TYR A 196 8.04 27.22 29.67
N ILE A 197 7.32 27.78 30.63
CA ILE A 197 6.29 27.10 31.40
C ILE A 197 4.94 27.65 30.92
N LEU A 198 4.06 26.77 30.46
CA LEU A 198 2.77 27.10 29.90
C LEU A 198 1.65 26.55 30.79
N ALA A 199 0.56 27.29 30.90
CA ALA A 199 -0.67 26.84 31.53
C ALA A 199 -1.34 25.67 30.75
N PRO A 200 -2.34 24.97 31.32
CA PRO A 200 -3.17 24.05 30.55
C PRO A 200 -3.73 24.69 29.28
N ALA A 201 -4.01 23.87 28.26
CA ALA A 201 -4.51 24.36 26.99
C ALA A 201 -5.96 24.85 27.11
N GLU A 202 -6.24 26.05 26.62
CA GLU A 202 -7.57 26.64 26.66
C GLU A 202 -8.30 26.52 25.32
N VAL A 203 -7.53 26.54 24.19
CA VAL A 203 -8.06 26.34 22.83
C VAL A 203 -7.28 25.22 22.18
N LEU A 204 -8.01 24.33 21.52
CA LEU A 204 -7.45 23.16 20.85
C LEU A 204 -7.47 23.32 19.32
N GLY A 205 -6.70 22.51 18.61
CA GLY A 205 -6.69 22.50 17.16
C GLY A 205 -8.08 22.17 16.56
N SER A 206 -8.91 21.40 17.25
CA SER A 206 -10.31 21.13 16.87
C SER A 206 -11.23 22.37 16.92
N ASP A 207 -10.84 23.39 17.64
CA ASP A 207 -11.54 24.69 17.69
C ASP A 207 -11.17 25.60 16.49
N VAL A 208 -10.22 25.21 15.62
CA VAL A 208 -9.84 25.90 14.38
C VAL A 208 -10.65 25.34 13.22
N SER A 209 -11.28 26.24 12.45
CA SER A 209 -12.08 25.87 11.27
C SER A 209 -11.31 25.95 9.97
N LYS A 210 -10.34 26.87 9.86
CA LYS A 210 -9.55 27.10 8.65
C LYS A 210 -8.16 27.65 8.98
N ALA A 211 -7.16 27.20 8.24
CA ALA A 211 -5.82 27.77 8.25
C ALA A 211 -5.41 28.17 6.83
N THR A 212 -4.78 29.34 6.65
CA THR A 212 -4.38 29.86 5.33
C THR A 212 -3.06 30.61 5.46
N ALA A 213 -2.07 30.28 4.62
CA ALA A 213 -0.85 31.07 4.52
C ALA A 213 -1.13 32.41 3.81
N ALA A 214 -0.59 33.48 4.32
CA ALA A 214 -0.70 34.81 3.76
C ALA A 214 0.61 35.60 3.96
N ILE A 215 0.79 36.67 3.20
CA ILE A 215 1.93 37.58 3.33
C ILE A 215 1.45 38.95 3.81
N ASP A 216 2.12 39.49 4.78
CA ASP A 216 1.89 40.86 5.23
C ASP A 216 2.66 41.84 4.33
N GLN A 217 1.94 42.47 3.40
CA GLN A 217 2.53 43.40 2.45
C GLN A 217 2.75 44.80 3.05
N GLN A 218 2.12 45.13 4.17
CA GLN A 218 2.11 46.50 4.74
C GLN A 218 2.86 46.59 6.09
N GLY A 219 2.88 45.53 6.88
CA GLY A 219 3.39 45.54 8.27
C GLY A 219 4.80 44.99 8.45
N GLY A 220 5.45 44.48 7.39
CA GLY A 220 6.81 43.92 7.48
C GLY A 220 6.95 42.61 8.25
N SER A 221 5.83 41.99 8.65
CA SER A 221 5.84 40.71 9.39
C SER A 221 6.15 39.49 8.51
N GLY A 222 6.33 39.67 7.21
CA GLY A 222 6.63 38.60 6.26
C GLY A 222 5.47 37.61 6.06
N TRP A 223 5.78 36.32 5.88
CA TRP A 223 4.78 35.27 5.79
C TRP A 223 4.22 34.90 7.15
N TYR A 224 2.90 34.70 7.24
CA TYR A 224 2.18 34.26 8.43
C TYR A 224 1.08 33.27 8.08
N VAL A 225 0.57 32.55 9.11
CA VAL A 225 -0.60 31.68 8.95
C VAL A 225 -1.79 32.30 9.65
N LEU A 226 -2.83 32.61 8.88
CA LEU A 226 -4.11 33.07 9.39
C LEU A 226 -4.96 31.87 9.81
N LEU A 227 -5.41 31.88 11.05
CA LEU A 227 -6.34 30.91 11.61
C LEU A 227 -7.72 31.54 11.77
N ASN A 228 -8.75 30.82 11.36
CA ASN A 228 -10.14 31.13 11.71
C ASN A 228 -10.66 30.07 12.66
N PHE A 229 -11.31 30.52 13.72
CA PHE A 229 -11.88 29.62 14.72
C PHE A 229 -13.32 29.20 14.41
N THR A 230 -13.76 28.09 15.00
CA THR A 230 -15.17 27.73 15.09
C THR A 230 -15.88 28.71 16.06
N GLY A 231 -17.22 28.69 16.14
CA GLY A 231 -17.93 29.53 17.10
C GLY A 231 -17.52 29.24 18.55
N ASN A 232 -17.30 27.97 18.90
CA ASN A 232 -16.82 27.57 20.22
C ASN A 232 -15.35 28.05 20.43
N GLY A 233 -14.51 27.88 19.43
CA GLY A 233 -13.12 28.35 19.46
C GLY A 233 -13.01 29.86 19.62
N THR A 234 -13.87 30.64 18.93
CA THR A 234 -13.94 32.10 19.07
C THR A 234 -14.26 32.51 20.51
N SER A 235 -15.24 31.84 21.12
CA SER A 235 -15.62 32.14 22.51
C SER A 235 -14.49 31.81 23.50
N LYS A 236 -13.83 30.66 23.36
CA LYS A 236 -12.71 30.25 24.22
C LYS A 236 -11.50 31.18 24.03
N PHE A 237 -11.12 31.46 22.78
CA PHE A 237 -9.98 32.33 22.48
C PHE A 237 -10.23 33.78 22.92
N GLY A 238 -11.46 34.29 22.73
CA GLY A 238 -11.89 35.58 23.23
C GLY A 238 -11.81 35.68 24.75
N ALA A 239 -12.28 34.68 25.48
CA ALA A 239 -12.20 34.63 26.94
C ALA A 239 -10.74 34.58 27.42
N MET A 240 -9.89 33.73 26.80
CA MET A 240 -8.45 33.66 27.08
C MET A 240 -7.78 35.02 26.87
N THR A 241 -7.94 35.63 25.69
CA THR A 241 -7.29 36.91 25.35
C THR A 241 -7.77 38.05 26.24
N THR A 242 -9.07 38.13 26.57
CA THR A 242 -9.63 39.12 27.50
C THR A 242 -9.01 38.99 28.89
N ARG A 243 -8.68 37.80 29.34
CA ARG A 243 -8.05 37.57 30.66
C ARG A 243 -6.57 37.92 30.62
N VAL A 244 -5.83 37.47 29.61
CA VAL A 244 -4.37 37.63 29.56
C VAL A 244 -3.93 39.09 29.31
N THR A 245 -4.71 39.91 28.62
CA THR A 245 -4.43 41.34 28.40
C THR A 245 -4.26 42.13 29.70
N LYS A 246 -4.88 41.67 30.80
CA LYS A 246 -4.84 42.34 32.11
C LYS A 246 -3.60 41.95 32.94
N LEU A 247 -2.78 41.02 32.45
CA LEU A 247 -1.65 40.46 33.18
C LEU A 247 -0.32 41.16 32.80
N ALA A 248 0.65 41.05 33.68
CA ALA A 248 2.00 41.55 33.41
C ALA A 248 2.75 40.57 32.49
N SER A 249 3.78 41.08 31.78
CA SER A 249 4.70 40.23 31.00
C SER A 249 5.47 39.27 31.95
N PRO A 250 5.64 37.97 31.56
CA PRO A 250 5.27 37.31 30.30
C PRO A 250 3.86 36.71 30.29
N GLN A 251 3.06 36.83 31.34
CA GLN A 251 1.76 36.20 31.47
C GLN A 251 0.68 36.77 30.50
N ASN A 252 0.94 37.94 29.90
CA ASN A 252 0.15 38.54 28.85
C ASN A 252 0.46 38.00 27.46
N GLN A 253 1.14 36.87 27.35
CA GLN A 253 1.46 36.19 26.10
C GLN A 253 0.59 34.94 25.95
N ALA A 254 0.17 34.67 24.68
CA ALA A 254 -0.50 33.45 24.29
C ALA A 254 0.46 32.60 23.44
N ALA A 255 0.94 31.51 24.00
CA ALA A 255 1.77 30.57 23.26
C ALA A 255 0.94 29.72 22.32
N ILE A 256 1.36 29.64 21.07
CA ILE A 256 0.87 28.75 20.02
C ILE A 256 1.80 27.55 20.01
N VAL A 257 1.30 26.42 20.47
CA VAL A 257 2.04 25.17 20.64
C VAL A 257 1.63 24.18 19.56
N LEU A 258 2.59 23.61 18.87
CA LEU A 258 2.40 22.58 17.88
C LEU A 258 3.27 21.37 18.24
N ASP A 259 2.64 20.21 18.40
CA ASP A 259 3.32 18.96 18.79
C ASP A 259 4.20 19.10 20.04
N GLY A 260 3.74 19.91 21.00
CA GLY A 260 4.43 20.14 22.26
C GLY A 260 5.54 21.20 22.21
N LEU A 261 5.81 21.85 21.08
CA LEU A 261 6.81 22.92 20.93
C LEU A 261 6.15 24.28 20.67
N VAL A 262 6.68 25.33 21.24
CA VAL A 262 6.21 26.70 20.99
C VAL A 262 6.68 27.15 19.61
N ILE A 263 5.72 27.50 18.75
CA ILE A 263 5.97 28.10 17.43
C ILE A 263 6.09 29.62 17.56
N SER A 264 5.17 30.22 18.33
CA SER A 264 5.13 31.67 18.57
C SER A 264 4.44 31.93 19.91
N ALA A 265 4.83 32.99 20.59
CA ALA A 265 4.22 33.44 21.85
C ALA A 265 4.01 34.95 21.83
N PRO A 266 3.10 35.47 20.99
CA PRO A 266 2.86 36.90 20.88
C PRO A 266 2.25 37.48 22.16
N ARG A 267 2.57 38.77 22.42
CA ARG A 267 1.86 39.54 23.44
C ARG A 267 0.46 39.87 22.96
N ILE A 268 -0.51 39.72 23.84
CA ILE A 268 -1.89 40.07 23.59
C ILE A 268 -2.14 41.47 24.18
N ASN A 269 -2.21 42.47 23.32
CA ASN A 269 -2.40 43.86 23.73
C ASN A 269 -3.89 44.21 23.87
N GLU A 270 -4.77 43.51 23.18
CA GLU A 270 -6.21 43.70 23.21
C GLU A 270 -6.95 42.36 23.11
N ALA A 271 -8.20 42.32 23.54
CA ALA A 271 -9.01 41.11 23.46
C ALA A 271 -9.36 40.79 21.99
N ILE A 272 -9.06 39.56 21.56
CA ILE A 272 -9.32 39.10 20.20
C ILE A 272 -10.63 38.30 20.16
N VAL A 273 -11.72 38.98 19.83
CA VAL A 273 -13.07 38.40 19.76
C VAL A 273 -13.57 38.23 18.33
N SER A 274 -12.75 38.59 17.34
CA SER A 274 -13.10 38.52 15.90
C SER A 274 -13.18 37.10 15.33
N GLY A 275 -12.76 36.10 16.09
CA GLY A 275 -12.75 34.71 15.61
C GLY A 275 -11.57 34.36 14.71
N SER A 276 -10.53 35.20 14.69
CA SER A 276 -9.31 34.93 13.91
C SER A 276 -8.05 35.23 14.72
N ALA A 277 -6.95 34.49 14.43
CA ALA A 277 -5.63 34.73 14.99
C ALA A 277 -4.58 34.54 13.90
N GLN A 278 -3.39 35.17 14.11
CA GLN A 278 -2.26 35.04 13.20
C GLN A 278 -1.12 34.32 13.91
N ILE A 279 -0.55 33.32 13.25
CA ILE A 279 0.71 32.72 13.67
C ILE A 279 1.82 33.46 12.92
N THR A 280 2.54 34.32 13.63
CA THR A 280 3.66 35.08 13.08
C THR A 280 4.98 34.44 13.51
N GLY A 281 6.01 34.59 12.68
CA GLY A 281 7.34 34.07 12.91
C GLY A 281 8.22 34.30 11.68
N ASN A 282 9.47 33.83 11.71
CA ASN A 282 10.37 33.91 10.55
C ASN A 282 9.99 32.83 9.50
N PHE A 283 8.79 32.91 8.94
CA PHE A 283 8.33 31.93 7.95
C PHE A 283 8.79 32.31 6.54
N THR A 284 9.31 31.32 5.82
CA THR A 284 9.36 31.37 4.35
C THR A 284 7.97 31.07 3.79
N GLN A 285 7.72 31.40 2.52
CA GLN A 285 6.47 31.03 1.84
C GLN A 285 6.14 29.55 1.97
N THR A 286 7.15 28.71 1.72
CA THR A 286 7.00 27.25 1.82
C THR A 286 6.62 26.83 3.24
N ALA A 287 7.33 27.32 4.26
CA ALA A 287 7.07 26.97 5.66
C ALA A 287 5.66 27.41 6.12
N ALA A 288 5.19 28.59 5.72
CA ALA A 288 3.84 29.05 6.03
C ALA A 288 2.77 28.22 5.31
N THR A 289 3.00 27.88 4.03
CA THR A 289 2.09 27.04 3.25
C THR A 289 2.01 25.64 3.83
N ASP A 290 3.14 25.02 4.17
CA ASP A 290 3.21 23.69 4.77
C ASP A 290 2.48 23.65 6.10
N LEU A 291 2.74 24.63 6.97
CA LEU A 291 2.06 24.74 8.26
C LEU A 291 0.55 24.92 8.09
N SER A 292 0.12 25.78 7.16
CA SER A 292 -1.31 25.98 6.90
C SER A 292 -2.00 24.71 6.39
N ASN A 293 -1.34 23.94 5.52
CA ASN A 293 -1.85 22.67 5.01
C ASN A 293 -1.97 21.62 6.12
N VAL A 294 -0.96 21.51 6.97
CA VAL A 294 -0.96 20.60 8.12
C VAL A 294 -2.11 20.93 9.09
N LEU A 295 -2.31 22.22 9.39
CA LEU A 295 -3.35 22.68 10.31
C LEU A 295 -4.76 22.60 9.72
N LYS A 296 -4.90 22.78 8.41
CA LYS A 296 -6.19 22.70 7.69
C LYS A 296 -6.87 21.34 7.83
N TYR A 297 -6.11 20.26 7.86
CA TYR A 297 -6.63 18.90 7.92
C TYR A 297 -6.70 18.32 9.33
N GLY A 298 -6.33 19.12 10.33
CA GLY A 298 -6.44 18.78 11.76
C GLY A 298 -5.35 17.85 12.29
N ALA A 299 -5.40 17.61 13.59
CA ALA A 299 -4.48 16.73 14.29
C ALA A 299 -4.75 15.26 13.96
N LEU A 300 -3.68 14.47 13.91
CA LEU A 300 -3.80 13.01 13.84
C LEU A 300 -4.35 12.48 15.18
N PRO A 301 -5.25 11.49 15.16
CA PRO A 301 -5.83 10.93 16.39
C PRO A 301 -4.84 10.08 17.18
N LEU A 302 -3.67 9.78 16.60
CA LEU A 302 -2.59 8.99 17.17
C LEU A 302 -1.25 9.68 16.88
N ALA A 303 -0.27 9.49 17.77
CA ALA A 303 1.12 9.76 17.47
C ALA A 303 1.70 8.61 16.64
N PHE A 304 2.72 8.92 15.84
CA PHE A 304 3.40 7.93 15.02
C PHE A 304 4.91 8.04 15.20
N ASP A 305 5.54 6.90 15.46
CA ASP A 305 6.98 6.78 15.37
C ASP A 305 7.38 6.46 13.93
N ARG A 306 8.44 7.11 13.46
CA ARG A 306 8.99 6.79 12.14
C ARG A 306 9.69 5.46 12.22
N GLY A 307 9.25 4.52 11.42
CA GLY A 307 9.92 3.27 11.16
C GLY A 307 10.92 3.39 10.01
N GLU A 308 10.91 2.40 9.14
CA GLU A 308 11.82 2.33 8.01
C GLU A 308 11.50 3.40 6.95
N VAL A 309 12.55 4.11 6.49
CA VAL A 309 12.51 5.03 5.37
C VAL A 309 13.31 4.43 4.22
N GLN A 310 12.64 4.02 3.16
CA GLN A 310 13.26 3.50 1.95
C GLN A 310 13.23 4.55 0.85
N GLN A 311 14.38 4.85 0.29
CA GLN A 311 14.51 5.74 -0.86
C GLN A 311 15.05 4.96 -2.05
N ILE A 312 14.29 4.96 -3.15
CA ILE A 312 14.62 4.25 -4.38
C ILE A 312 14.82 5.28 -5.50
N SER A 313 15.98 5.20 -6.15
CA SER A 313 16.27 6.04 -7.31
C SER A 313 15.39 5.63 -8.51
N PRO A 314 14.83 6.58 -9.27
CA PRO A 314 14.06 6.29 -10.49
C PRO A 314 14.86 5.50 -11.54
N THR A 315 16.17 5.72 -11.64
CA THR A 315 17.04 4.98 -12.55
C THR A 315 17.14 3.51 -12.15
N LEU A 316 17.34 3.24 -10.85
CA LEU A 316 17.41 1.87 -10.34
C LEU A 316 16.09 1.12 -10.56
N GLY A 317 14.95 1.77 -10.37
CA GLY A 317 13.63 1.18 -10.61
C GLY A 317 13.42 0.80 -12.08
N ALA A 318 13.80 1.68 -13.00
CA ALA A 318 13.72 1.41 -14.44
C ALA A 318 14.61 0.24 -14.88
N ASP A 319 15.81 0.14 -14.32
CA ASP A 319 16.74 -0.95 -14.63
C ASP A 319 16.22 -2.30 -14.08
N GLN A 320 15.65 -2.29 -12.87
CA GLN A 320 15.00 -3.46 -12.28
C GLN A 320 13.80 -3.93 -13.10
N LEU A 321 12.97 -3.00 -13.60
CA LEU A 321 11.84 -3.32 -14.47
C LEU A 321 12.32 -3.99 -15.77
N ARG A 322 13.34 -3.43 -16.42
CA ARG A 322 13.93 -4.02 -17.65
C ARG A 322 14.50 -5.41 -17.38
N ALA A 323 15.26 -5.57 -16.30
CA ALA A 323 15.83 -6.86 -15.92
C ALA A 323 14.71 -7.89 -15.62
N GLY A 324 13.65 -7.52 -14.91
CA GLY A 324 12.49 -8.38 -14.63
C GLY A 324 11.76 -8.81 -15.91
N LEU A 325 11.48 -7.86 -16.81
CA LEU A 325 10.85 -8.18 -18.11
C LEU A 325 11.72 -9.08 -18.98
N LEU A 326 13.03 -8.85 -19.01
CA LEU A 326 13.98 -9.69 -19.75
C LEU A 326 14.02 -11.12 -19.17
N ALA A 327 14.11 -11.26 -17.85
CA ALA A 327 14.06 -12.55 -17.18
C ALA A 327 12.74 -13.30 -17.46
N GLY A 328 11.61 -12.61 -17.42
CA GLY A 328 10.31 -13.17 -17.77
C GLY A 328 10.22 -13.62 -19.23
N ALA A 329 10.74 -12.82 -20.15
CA ALA A 329 10.79 -13.16 -21.57
C ALA A 329 11.68 -14.40 -21.85
N ILE A 330 12.85 -14.46 -21.22
CA ILE A 330 13.75 -15.63 -21.31
C ILE A 330 13.05 -16.87 -20.75
N GLY A 331 12.45 -16.78 -19.56
CA GLY A 331 11.72 -17.89 -18.94
C GLY A 331 10.58 -18.39 -19.84
N LEU A 332 9.79 -17.47 -20.39
CA LEU A 332 8.70 -17.81 -21.32
C LEU A 332 9.21 -18.50 -22.58
N ILE A 333 10.29 -17.99 -23.20
CA ILE A 333 10.89 -18.58 -24.40
C ILE A 333 11.39 -20.00 -24.08
N LEU A 334 12.05 -20.22 -22.95
CA LEU A 334 12.53 -21.54 -22.55
C LEU A 334 11.40 -22.52 -22.36
N VAL A 335 10.29 -22.12 -21.71
CA VAL A 335 9.09 -22.97 -21.52
C VAL A 335 8.45 -23.30 -22.88
N ILE A 336 8.32 -22.31 -23.77
CA ILE A 336 7.79 -22.52 -25.13
C ILE A 336 8.67 -23.49 -25.91
N LEU A 337 9.99 -23.29 -25.90
CA LEU A 337 10.94 -24.14 -26.60
C LEU A 337 10.90 -25.58 -26.08
N TYR A 338 10.91 -25.74 -24.75
CA TYR A 338 10.75 -27.05 -24.11
C TYR A 338 9.44 -27.72 -24.54
N SER A 339 8.31 -27.00 -24.47
CA SER A 339 7.01 -27.54 -24.83
C SER A 339 6.93 -27.97 -26.31
N LEU A 340 7.48 -27.18 -27.23
CA LEU A 340 7.49 -27.50 -28.64
C LEU A 340 8.41 -28.68 -28.97
N LEU A 341 9.58 -28.76 -28.33
CA LEU A 341 10.53 -29.86 -28.58
C LEU A 341 10.01 -31.18 -28.01
N TYR A 342 9.47 -31.15 -26.76
CA TYR A 342 9.06 -32.37 -26.07
C TYR A 342 7.66 -32.84 -26.46
N TYR A 343 6.67 -31.92 -26.54
CA TYR A 343 5.28 -32.25 -26.84
C TYR A 343 4.88 -32.03 -28.30
N LYS A 344 5.75 -31.43 -29.12
CA LYS A 344 5.52 -31.20 -30.56
C LYS A 344 4.17 -30.49 -30.81
N GLY A 345 3.23 -31.14 -31.54
CA GLY A 345 1.92 -30.59 -31.85
C GLY A 345 1.08 -30.23 -30.61
N LEU A 346 1.19 -30.98 -29.49
CA LEU A 346 0.57 -30.60 -28.23
C LEU A 346 1.26 -29.37 -27.62
N GLY A 347 2.54 -29.13 -27.91
CA GLY A 347 3.25 -27.92 -27.49
C GLY A 347 2.60 -26.64 -28.02
N LEU A 348 1.93 -26.67 -29.18
CA LEU A 348 1.15 -25.52 -29.68
C LEU A 348 -0.03 -25.20 -28.75
N VAL A 349 -0.63 -26.20 -28.13
CA VAL A 349 -1.69 -25.98 -27.13
C VAL A 349 -1.11 -25.29 -25.89
N SER A 350 0.09 -25.70 -25.44
CA SER A 350 0.80 -25.03 -24.32
C SER A 350 1.05 -23.56 -24.64
N VAL A 351 1.54 -23.25 -25.85
CA VAL A 351 1.80 -21.86 -26.29
C VAL A 351 0.49 -21.06 -26.27
N GLY A 352 -0.59 -21.63 -26.82
CA GLY A 352 -1.91 -21.01 -26.79
C GLY A 352 -2.44 -20.78 -25.36
N SER A 353 -2.23 -21.76 -24.46
CA SER A 353 -2.62 -21.65 -23.05
C SER A 353 -1.85 -20.54 -22.33
N LEU A 354 -0.54 -20.46 -22.52
CA LEU A 354 0.30 -19.39 -21.96
C LEU A 354 -0.09 -18.01 -22.50
N ALA A 355 -0.38 -17.91 -23.81
CA ALA A 355 -0.81 -16.65 -24.41
C ALA A 355 -2.16 -16.17 -23.83
N VAL A 356 -3.13 -17.06 -23.65
CA VAL A 356 -4.43 -16.75 -23.03
C VAL A 356 -4.25 -16.40 -21.55
N ALA A 357 -3.46 -17.17 -20.80
CA ALA A 357 -3.15 -16.86 -19.40
C ALA A 357 -2.48 -15.49 -19.25
N GLY A 358 -1.48 -15.19 -20.07
CA GLY A 358 -0.81 -13.89 -20.10
C GLY A 358 -1.79 -12.76 -20.42
N ALA A 359 -2.66 -12.93 -21.41
CA ALA A 359 -3.66 -11.93 -21.77
C ALA A 359 -4.63 -11.65 -20.62
N ILE A 360 -5.18 -12.70 -19.97
CA ILE A 360 -6.07 -12.53 -18.82
C ILE A 360 -5.34 -11.84 -17.65
N THR A 361 -4.10 -12.24 -17.38
CA THR A 361 -3.27 -11.65 -16.30
C THR A 361 -3.01 -10.17 -16.56
N VAL A 362 -2.57 -9.79 -17.75
CA VAL A 362 -2.33 -8.39 -18.15
C VAL A 362 -3.59 -7.55 -18.00
N LEU A 363 -4.73 -8.03 -18.56
CA LEU A 363 -6.01 -7.33 -18.44
C LEU A 363 -6.47 -7.21 -16.99
N SER A 364 -6.24 -8.24 -16.17
CA SER A 364 -6.56 -8.21 -14.75
C SER A 364 -5.73 -7.14 -14.02
N PHE A 365 -4.43 -7.03 -14.28
CA PHE A 365 -3.58 -5.99 -13.68
C PHE A 365 -4.02 -4.58 -14.07
N LEU A 366 -4.37 -4.35 -15.34
CA LEU A 366 -4.85 -3.06 -15.82
C LEU A 366 -6.17 -2.65 -15.12
N LEU A 367 -7.14 -3.56 -15.05
CA LEU A 367 -8.44 -3.28 -14.43
C LEU A 367 -8.35 -3.15 -12.91
N LEU A 368 -7.59 -4.02 -12.23
CA LEU A 368 -7.39 -3.92 -10.78
C LEU A 368 -6.61 -2.65 -10.40
N GLY A 369 -5.67 -2.21 -11.26
CA GLY A 369 -5.01 -0.91 -11.12
C GLY A 369 -6.01 0.24 -11.14
N LYS A 370 -7.06 0.15 -11.96
CA LYS A 370 -8.12 1.17 -12.04
C LYS A 370 -9.12 1.08 -10.88
N TRP A 371 -9.57 -0.12 -10.53
CA TRP A 371 -10.68 -0.32 -9.57
C TRP A 371 -10.25 -0.20 -8.11
N ILE A 372 -9.15 -0.84 -7.76
CA ILE A 372 -8.69 -0.93 -6.37
C ILE A 372 -7.33 -0.27 -6.13
N GLY A 373 -6.76 0.40 -7.16
CA GLY A 373 -5.45 1.02 -7.04
C GLY A 373 -4.29 0.02 -6.96
N PHE A 374 -4.45 -1.20 -7.49
CA PHE A 374 -3.38 -2.19 -7.51
C PHE A 374 -2.15 -1.64 -8.24
N THR A 375 -0.99 -1.67 -7.59
CA THR A 375 0.30 -1.26 -8.15
C THR A 375 1.17 -2.48 -8.39
N LEU A 376 1.74 -2.57 -9.60
CA LEU A 376 2.64 -3.64 -9.99
C LEU A 376 4.04 -3.35 -9.44
N THR A 377 4.48 -4.17 -8.48
CA THR A 377 5.81 -4.09 -7.85
C THR A 377 6.78 -5.06 -8.49
N LEU A 378 8.09 -4.90 -8.23
CA LEU A 378 9.12 -5.85 -8.68
C LEU A 378 8.82 -7.27 -8.16
N ALA A 379 8.41 -7.39 -6.90
CA ALA A 379 7.99 -8.66 -6.32
C ALA A 379 6.74 -9.23 -7.02
N GLY A 380 5.78 -8.36 -7.42
CA GLY A 380 4.63 -8.75 -8.22
C GLY A 380 5.02 -9.29 -9.60
N ILE A 381 5.99 -8.67 -10.26
CA ILE A 381 6.56 -9.18 -11.53
C ILE A 381 7.20 -10.55 -11.31
N ALA A 382 7.98 -10.73 -10.25
CA ALA A 382 8.57 -12.02 -9.90
C ALA A 382 7.48 -13.09 -9.70
N GLY A 383 6.37 -12.76 -9.02
CA GLY A 383 5.20 -13.64 -8.87
C GLY A 383 4.58 -14.05 -10.22
N ALA A 384 4.46 -13.10 -11.16
CA ALA A 384 3.98 -13.37 -12.50
C ALA A 384 4.93 -14.28 -13.30
N ILE A 385 6.25 -14.12 -13.14
CA ILE A 385 7.25 -15.00 -13.77
C ILE A 385 7.17 -16.41 -13.22
N VAL A 386 7.08 -16.55 -11.90
CA VAL A 386 6.91 -17.86 -11.24
C VAL A 386 5.64 -18.57 -11.72
N SER A 387 4.56 -17.83 -11.94
CA SER A 387 3.30 -18.40 -12.43
C SER A 387 3.39 -19.01 -13.83
N ILE A 388 4.31 -18.54 -14.67
CA ILE A 388 4.57 -19.19 -15.99
C ILE A 388 4.98 -20.65 -15.78
N GLY A 389 5.83 -20.91 -14.77
CA GLY A 389 6.22 -22.27 -14.41
C GLY A 389 5.07 -23.10 -13.87
N ILE A 390 4.20 -22.54 -13.02
CA ILE A 390 3.02 -23.21 -12.44
C ILE A 390 2.02 -23.57 -13.56
N THR A 391 1.72 -22.62 -14.45
CA THR A 391 0.84 -22.86 -15.62
C THR A 391 1.44 -23.94 -16.52
N ALA A 392 2.78 -23.93 -16.73
CA ALA A 392 3.45 -24.97 -17.51
C ALA A 392 3.28 -26.35 -16.86
N ASP A 393 3.42 -26.47 -15.55
CA ASP A 393 3.25 -27.75 -14.83
C ASP A 393 1.83 -28.30 -15.00
N SER A 394 0.81 -27.47 -14.93
CA SER A 394 -0.61 -27.86 -15.08
C SER A 394 -0.89 -28.56 -16.41
N PHE A 395 -0.45 -28.01 -17.53
CA PHE A 395 -0.65 -28.67 -18.83
C PHE A 395 0.31 -29.83 -19.05
N ILE A 396 1.53 -29.84 -18.47
CA ILE A 396 2.46 -30.96 -18.51
C ILE A 396 1.81 -32.18 -17.83
N VAL A 397 1.28 -32.01 -16.62
CA VAL A 397 0.56 -33.08 -15.89
C VAL A 397 -0.57 -33.64 -16.73
N TYR A 398 -1.37 -32.76 -17.37
CA TYR A 398 -2.46 -33.24 -18.23
C TYR A 398 -1.96 -33.98 -19.46
N PHE A 399 -0.93 -33.51 -20.13
CA PHE A 399 -0.41 -34.15 -21.34
C PHE A 399 0.26 -35.49 -21.05
N GLU A 400 1.00 -35.61 -19.95
CA GLU A 400 1.57 -36.91 -19.56
C GLU A 400 0.46 -37.93 -19.24
N ARG A 401 -0.60 -37.54 -18.51
CA ARG A 401 -1.71 -38.44 -18.26
C ARG A 401 -2.44 -38.84 -19.57
N LEU A 402 -2.57 -37.88 -20.48
CA LEU A 402 -3.13 -38.17 -21.80
C LEU A 402 -2.26 -39.18 -22.60
N ARG A 403 -0.91 -38.97 -22.57
CA ARG A 403 0.04 -39.89 -23.24
C ARG A 403 0.04 -41.29 -22.62
N ASP A 404 -0.07 -41.37 -21.29
CA ASP A 404 -0.18 -42.64 -20.57
C ASP A 404 -1.43 -43.43 -21.01
N GLU A 405 -2.60 -42.79 -21.13
CA GLU A 405 -3.81 -43.42 -21.57
C GLU A 405 -3.72 -43.92 -23.04
N VAL A 406 -3.02 -43.18 -23.91
CA VAL A 406 -2.75 -43.61 -25.28
C VAL A 406 -1.75 -44.79 -25.31
N ARG A 407 -0.75 -44.80 -24.42
CA ARG A 407 0.19 -45.93 -24.26
C ARG A 407 -0.52 -47.20 -23.79
N GLU A 408 -1.59 -47.06 -22.98
CA GLU A 408 -2.45 -48.17 -22.56
C GLU A 408 -3.33 -48.72 -23.71
N GLY A 409 -3.27 -48.13 -24.92
CA GLY A 409 -3.99 -48.59 -26.12
C GLY A 409 -5.38 -48.02 -26.26
N ARG A 410 -5.74 -46.96 -25.53
CA ARG A 410 -7.02 -46.27 -25.69
C ARG A 410 -7.03 -45.37 -26.89
N SER A 411 -8.20 -45.22 -27.51
CA SER A 411 -8.38 -44.22 -28.58
C SER A 411 -8.09 -42.81 -28.07
N LEU A 412 -7.57 -41.93 -28.92
CA LEU A 412 -7.21 -40.55 -28.52
C LEU A 412 -8.40 -39.81 -27.89
N ARG A 413 -9.61 -39.98 -28.37
CA ARG A 413 -10.82 -39.36 -27.81
C ARG A 413 -11.11 -39.83 -26.38
N THR A 414 -11.00 -41.14 -26.15
CA THR A 414 -11.18 -41.74 -24.83
C THR A 414 -10.04 -41.28 -23.90
N ALA A 415 -8.81 -41.32 -24.40
CA ALA A 415 -7.62 -40.91 -23.64
C ALA A 415 -7.70 -39.43 -23.14
N VAL A 416 -8.25 -38.52 -23.95
CA VAL A 416 -8.49 -37.10 -23.54
C VAL A 416 -9.43 -37.04 -22.36
N GLU A 417 -10.51 -37.77 -22.31
CA GLU A 417 -11.49 -37.71 -21.22
C GLU A 417 -10.99 -38.43 -19.95
N THR A 418 -10.39 -39.63 -20.12
CA THR A 418 -9.86 -40.42 -18.98
C THR A 418 -8.61 -39.79 -18.39
N GLY A 419 -7.69 -39.32 -19.22
CA GLY A 419 -6.49 -38.57 -18.80
C GLY A 419 -6.86 -37.30 -18.06
N TRP A 420 -7.87 -36.56 -18.56
CA TRP A 420 -8.41 -35.41 -17.86
C TRP A 420 -8.98 -35.74 -16.49
N ALA A 421 -9.76 -36.80 -16.38
CA ALA A 421 -10.38 -37.22 -15.11
C ALA A 421 -9.33 -37.54 -14.04
N ARG A 422 -8.16 -38.05 -14.44
CA ARG A 422 -7.02 -38.28 -13.56
C ARG A 422 -6.22 -37.00 -13.29
N ALA A 423 -5.86 -36.22 -14.32
CA ALA A 423 -5.05 -35.02 -14.22
C ALA A 423 -5.72 -33.92 -13.40
N ARG A 424 -7.00 -33.65 -13.61
CA ARG A 424 -7.74 -32.56 -12.96
C ARG A 424 -7.65 -32.59 -11.43
N ARG A 425 -7.61 -33.79 -10.82
CA ARG A 425 -7.52 -33.93 -9.37
C ARG A 425 -6.15 -33.47 -8.87
N THR A 426 -5.08 -33.85 -9.57
CA THR A 426 -3.70 -33.46 -9.23
C THR A 426 -3.51 -31.96 -9.40
N ILE A 427 -3.97 -31.39 -10.53
CA ILE A 427 -3.90 -29.94 -10.81
C ILE A 427 -4.65 -29.15 -9.73
N LEU A 428 -5.92 -29.51 -9.44
CA LEU A 428 -6.71 -28.82 -8.43
C LEU A 428 -6.05 -28.85 -7.04
N VAL A 429 -5.44 -29.97 -6.64
CA VAL A 429 -4.77 -30.06 -5.34
C VAL A 429 -3.53 -29.20 -5.31
N ALA A 430 -2.70 -29.20 -6.37
CA ALA A 430 -1.49 -28.38 -6.45
C ALA A 430 -1.82 -26.87 -6.42
N ASP A 431 -2.78 -26.45 -7.25
CA ASP A 431 -3.20 -25.04 -7.30
C ASP A 431 -3.87 -24.59 -6.00
N PHE A 432 -4.65 -25.46 -5.36
CA PHE A 432 -5.27 -25.15 -4.09
C PHE A 432 -4.21 -24.92 -2.96
N VAL A 433 -3.15 -25.73 -2.94
CA VAL A 433 -2.02 -25.52 -2.00
C VAL A 433 -1.33 -24.18 -2.29
N SER A 434 -1.06 -23.87 -3.56
CA SER A 434 -0.46 -22.60 -3.97
C SER A 434 -1.36 -21.40 -3.63
N LEU A 435 -2.67 -21.55 -3.79
CA LEU A 435 -3.65 -20.53 -3.44
C LEU A 435 -3.73 -20.29 -1.93
N ILE A 436 -3.72 -21.35 -1.10
CA ILE A 436 -3.66 -21.21 0.36
C ILE A 436 -2.38 -20.49 0.76
N ALA A 437 -1.22 -20.87 0.22
CA ALA A 437 0.05 -20.22 0.52
C ALA A 437 0.02 -18.73 0.15
N SER A 438 -0.50 -18.37 -1.02
CA SER A 438 -0.64 -16.98 -1.44
C SER A 438 -1.62 -16.20 -0.57
N ILE A 439 -2.73 -16.78 -0.15
CA ILE A 439 -3.69 -16.14 0.77
C ILE A 439 -3.03 -15.87 2.13
N LEU A 440 -2.35 -16.87 2.70
CA LEU A 440 -1.66 -16.70 3.98
C LEU A 440 -0.58 -15.61 3.89
N LEU A 441 0.26 -15.65 2.84
CA LEU A 441 1.26 -14.60 2.62
C LEU A 441 0.63 -13.22 2.43
N TYR A 442 -0.51 -13.12 1.73
CA TYR A 442 -1.19 -11.84 1.52
C TYR A 442 -1.68 -11.20 2.83
N PHE A 443 -2.18 -12.00 3.78
CA PHE A 443 -2.69 -11.48 5.05
C PHE A 443 -1.59 -11.23 6.09
N PHE A 444 -0.56 -12.07 6.14
CA PHE A 444 0.48 -11.98 7.18
C PHE A 444 1.73 -11.22 6.75
N ALA A 445 2.02 -11.13 5.46
CA ALA A 445 3.17 -10.39 4.97
C ALA A 445 2.88 -8.89 4.83
N VAL A 446 3.94 -8.09 4.87
CA VAL A 446 3.94 -6.63 4.67
C VAL A 446 4.81 -6.25 3.48
N GLY A 447 4.62 -5.04 2.96
CA GLY A 447 5.45 -4.50 1.89
C GLY A 447 5.39 -5.30 0.58
N SER A 448 6.54 -5.48 -0.05
CA SER A 448 6.67 -6.11 -1.37
C SER A 448 6.24 -7.58 -1.41
N VAL A 449 6.41 -8.33 -0.30
CA VAL A 449 6.00 -9.75 -0.21
C VAL A 449 4.48 -9.89 -0.38
N ARG A 450 3.69 -8.93 0.10
CA ARG A 450 2.23 -8.91 -0.10
C ARG A 450 1.86 -8.74 -1.58
N GLY A 451 2.61 -7.91 -2.33
CA GLY A 451 2.46 -7.75 -3.79
C GLY A 451 2.75 -9.04 -4.55
N PHE A 452 3.83 -9.75 -4.18
CA PHE A 452 4.15 -11.08 -4.70
C PHE A 452 3.01 -12.07 -4.47
N ALA A 453 2.53 -12.16 -3.22
CA ALA A 453 1.47 -13.09 -2.83
C ALA A 453 0.15 -12.83 -3.59
N PHE A 454 -0.23 -11.55 -3.73
CA PHE A 454 -1.42 -11.18 -4.50
C PHE A 454 -1.31 -11.62 -5.97
N THR A 455 -0.16 -11.33 -6.60
CA THR A 455 0.08 -11.69 -8.00
C THR A 455 0.07 -13.21 -8.18
N LEU A 456 0.75 -13.94 -7.31
CA LEU A 456 0.79 -15.41 -7.35
C LEU A 456 -0.60 -16.02 -7.18
N GLY A 457 -1.41 -15.52 -6.24
CA GLY A 457 -2.78 -15.98 -6.03
C GLY A 457 -3.68 -15.70 -7.23
N LEU A 458 -3.60 -14.48 -7.78
CA LEU A 458 -4.36 -14.10 -8.97
C LEU A 458 -4.02 -14.98 -10.17
N THR A 459 -2.73 -15.18 -10.44
CA THR A 459 -2.27 -15.99 -11.57
C THR A 459 -2.59 -17.48 -11.40
N THR A 460 -2.61 -18.01 -10.18
CA THR A 460 -3.09 -19.38 -9.89
C THR A 460 -4.57 -19.52 -10.23
N VAL A 461 -5.40 -18.52 -9.91
CA VAL A 461 -6.82 -18.53 -10.32
C VAL A 461 -6.95 -18.46 -11.84
N VAL A 462 -6.14 -17.64 -12.51
CA VAL A 462 -6.10 -17.55 -13.98
C VAL A 462 -5.70 -18.89 -14.59
N ASP A 463 -4.72 -19.59 -14.01
CA ASP A 463 -4.30 -20.93 -14.48
C ASP A 463 -5.45 -21.93 -14.44
N LEU A 464 -6.18 -22.01 -13.32
CA LEU A 464 -7.37 -22.85 -13.24
C LEU A 464 -8.39 -22.52 -14.33
N VAL A 465 -8.67 -21.25 -14.55
CA VAL A 465 -9.60 -20.83 -15.62
C VAL A 465 -9.09 -21.30 -16.98
N VAL A 466 -7.81 -21.09 -17.30
CA VAL A 466 -7.24 -21.47 -18.60
C VAL A 466 -7.21 -22.97 -18.79
N VAL A 467 -6.82 -23.74 -17.79
CA VAL A 467 -6.75 -25.21 -17.90
C VAL A 467 -8.15 -25.81 -18.13
N PHE A 468 -9.17 -25.33 -17.41
CA PHE A 468 -10.53 -25.87 -17.50
C PHE A 468 -11.31 -25.38 -18.73
N PHE A 469 -11.15 -24.10 -19.10
CA PHE A 469 -11.98 -23.48 -20.15
C PHE A 469 -11.28 -23.32 -21.49
N PHE A 470 -9.95 -23.43 -21.54
CA PHE A 470 -9.17 -23.34 -22.77
C PHE A 470 -8.43 -24.63 -23.08
N THR A 471 -7.48 -25.06 -22.22
CA THR A 471 -6.54 -26.16 -22.50
C THR A 471 -7.29 -27.48 -22.74
N LYS A 472 -8.11 -27.91 -21.79
CA LYS A 472 -8.88 -29.18 -21.93
C LYS A 472 -9.86 -29.15 -23.12
N PRO A 473 -10.70 -28.11 -23.30
CA PRO A 473 -11.59 -28.06 -24.45
C PRO A 473 -10.83 -28.01 -25.78
N LEU A 474 -9.73 -27.27 -25.86
CA LEU A 474 -8.93 -27.21 -27.10
C LEU A 474 -8.34 -28.58 -27.46
N VAL A 475 -7.75 -29.30 -26.49
CA VAL A 475 -7.26 -30.68 -26.70
C VAL A 475 -8.41 -31.61 -27.16
N SER A 476 -9.62 -31.47 -26.58
CA SER A 476 -10.79 -32.23 -26.99
C SER A 476 -11.25 -31.92 -28.42
N VAL A 477 -11.07 -30.67 -28.88
CA VAL A 477 -11.33 -30.30 -30.30
C VAL A 477 -10.26 -30.89 -31.21
N LEU A 478 -8.99 -30.74 -30.85
CA LEU A 478 -7.85 -31.22 -31.63
C LEU A 478 -7.82 -32.74 -31.75
N SER A 479 -8.32 -33.49 -30.76
CA SER A 479 -8.45 -34.95 -30.84
C SER A 479 -9.37 -35.44 -31.96
N ARG A 480 -10.18 -34.54 -32.54
CA ARG A 480 -11.09 -34.85 -33.69
C ARG A 480 -10.45 -34.51 -35.03
N VAL A 481 -9.30 -33.83 -35.04
CA VAL A 481 -8.57 -33.48 -36.27
C VAL A 481 -7.70 -34.64 -36.69
N ASN A 482 -7.77 -35.04 -37.98
CA ASN A 482 -7.05 -36.20 -38.52
C ASN A 482 -5.53 -36.16 -38.25
N PHE A 483 -4.92 -34.98 -38.20
CA PHE A 483 -3.50 -34.81 -37.87
C PHE A 483 -3.13 -35.43 -36.53
N TYR A 484 -3.96 -35.20 -35.49
CA TYR A 484 -3.75 -35.73 -34.13
C TYR A 484 -4.31 -37.15 -34.02
N ALA A 485 -5.51 -37.41 -34.58
CA ALA A 485 -6.21 -38.70 -34.51
C ALA A 485 -5.41 -39.85 -35.15
N ASN A 486 -4.68 -39.57 -36.24
CA ASN A 486 -3.89 -40.58 -36.96
C ASN A 486 -2.47 -40.77 -36.42
N GLY A 487 -2.12 -40.13 -35.28
CA GLY A 487 -0.77 -40.29 -34.67
C GLY A 487 0.38 -39.80 -35.55
N SER A 488 0.20 -38.71 -36.30
CA SER A 488 1.27 -38.12 -37.13
C SER A 488 2.57 -37.92 -36.35
N ARG A 489 3.73 -38.04 -37.01
CA ARG A 489 5.07 -37.92 -36.40
C ARG A 489 5.27 -36.62 -35.59
N TRP A 490 4.56 -35.57 -35.99
CA TRP A 490 4.63 -34.23 -35.34
C TRP A 490 3.44 -33.94 -34.43
N SER A 491 2.46 -34.84 -34.28
CA SER A 491 1.30 -34.64 -33.41
C SER A 491 1.63 -34.74 -31.91
N GLY A 492 2.75 -35.36 -31.55
CA GLY A 492 3.09 -35.72 -30.14
C GLY A 492 2.55 -37.11 -29.74
N PHE A 493 1.77 -37.75 -30.58
CA PHE A 493 1.17 -39.09 -30.38
C PHE A 493 1.72 -40.17 -31.34
N SER A 494 2.88 -39.95 -31.96
CA SER A 494 3.46 -40.94 -32.86
C SER A 494 3.93 -42.19 -32.08
N GLN A 495 3.79 -43.35 -32.70
CA GLN A 495 4.21 -44.65 -32.13
C GLN A 495 5.63 -44.62 -31.59
N LYS A 496 6.54 -44.03 -32.36
CA LYS A 496 7.96 -43.87 -31.97
C LYS A 496 8.14 -42.97 -30.75
N SER A 497 7.33 -41.92 -30.59
CA SER A 497 7.43 -40.99 -29.42
C SER A 497 6.81 -41.56 -28.16
N LEU A 498 5.89 -42.51 -28.29
CA LEU A 498 5.22 -43.13 -27.14
C LEU A 498 5.87 -44.45 -26.70
N GLY A 499 6.82 -45.01 -27.47
CA GLY A 499 7.52 -46.24 -27.11
C GLY A 499 6.60 -47.50 -27.16
N VAL A 500 5.51 -47.47 -27.95
CA VAL A 500 4.52 -48.54 -28.00
C VAL A 500 4.70 -49.38 -29.28
N ALA A 501 4.55 -50.72 -29.17
CA ALA A 501 4.65 -51.63 -30.31
C ALA A 501 3.56 -51.33 -31.36
N PRO A 502 3.86 -51.48 -32.69
CA PRO A 502 2.98 -51.05 -33.77
C PRO A 502 1.54 -51.63 -33.76
N SER A 503 1.39 -52.85 -33.28
CA SER A 503 0.11 -53.59 -33.29
C SER A 503 -0.98 -53.02 -32.38
N LYS A 504 -0.63 -52.33 -31.29
CA LYS A 504 -1.64 -51.82 -30.33
C LYS A 504 -2.20 -50.44 -30.67
N ILE A 505 -1.52 -49.68 -31.52
CA ILE A 505 -1.96 -48.32 -31.90
C ILE A 505 -2.78 -48.31 -33.19
N ALA A 506 -2.51 -49.20 -34.13
CA ALA A 506 -3.27 -49.28 -35.38
C ALA A 506 -4.79 -49.48 -35.13
N ASP A 507 -5.14 -50.32 -34.15
CA ASP A 507 -6.53 -50.55 -33.77
C ASP A 507 -7.15 -49.37 -33.02
N SER A 508 -6.35 -48.62 -32.25
CA SER A 508 -6.84 -47.44 -31.52
C SER A 508 -7.09 -46.21 -32.42
N PHE A 509 -6.38 -46.09 -33.54
CA PHE A 509 -6.54 -44.97 -34.46
C PHE A 509 -7.58 -45.24 -35.58
N ASN A 510 -7.83 -46.53 -35.95
CA ASN A 510 -8.77 -46.88 -36.99
C ASN A 510 -10.26 -46.92 -36.57
N GLY A 511 -10.57 -46.68 -35.30
CA GLY A 511 -11.96 -46.48 -34.85
C GLY A 511 -12.90 -47.67 -35.04
N LYS A 512 -12.38 -48.88 -35.23
CA LYS A 512 -13.18 -50.10 -35.22
C LYS A 512 -13.42 -50.49 -33.76
N GLU A 513 -14.57 -50.06 -33.24
CA GLU A 513 -15.16 -50.65 -32.09
C GLU A 513 -15.53 -52.11 -32.47
N ALA A 514 -14.96 -53.07 -31.74
CA ALA A 514 -15.47 -54.43 -31.69
C ALA A 514 -16.58 -54.52 -30.65
#